data_86198c8eac213b030e1f102c7c983246
#
_entry.id   86198c8eac213b030e1f102c7c983246
#
_cell.length_a   1.000
_cell.length_b   1.000
_cell.length_c   1.000
_cell.angle_alpha   90.00
_cell.angle_beta   90.00
_cell.angle_gamma   90.00
#
_symmetry.space_group_name_H-M   'P 1'
#
loop_
_entity.id
_entity.type
_entity.pdbx_description
1 polymer ?
#
loop_
_entity_poly.entity_id
_entity_poly.type
_entity_poly.pdbx_seq_one_letter_code
_entity_poly.pdbx_strand_id
1 'polypeptide(L)'
;YKVLGELGAGAMAKVYKAKQVRLNREVAIKVLPKKYSQNAQFIERFYAEGRAAAQLNHPNIVQAFDVDNTGETYFFVMEYVAGRTVHDDIQAHKRYVEGEAIDIVIQVAEALEHAHSKGLIHRDVKPKNVMITHEGVVKLADMGLARAVSDKEAAEAEKGKAFGTPYYISPEQIRGEVEIGPPADIYSLGATLYHMVTGSVPYEGKNPSAVMHKHLK
;
A
#
# COMPACT_ATOMS: atom_id res chain seq x y z
N TYR A 1 -17.05 -3.43 16.96
CA TYR A 1 -16.70 -2.15 16.32
C TYR A 1 -17.96 -1.40 15.93
N LYS A 2 -17.96 -0.06 16.06
CA LYS A 2 -19.03 0.82 15.59
C LYS A 2 -18.50 1.59 14.38
N VAL A 3 -19.06 1.34 13.20
CA VAL A 3 -18.72 2.06 11.96
C VAL A 3 -19.15 3.51 12.09
N LEU A 4 -18.28 4.44 11.75
CA LEU A 4 -18.51 5.90 11.78
C LEU A 4 -18.68 6.50 10.39
N GLY A 5 -18.04 5.92 9.36
CA GLY A 5 -18.14 6.39 7.98
C GLY A 5 -17.26 5.59 7.04
N GLU A 6 -17.46 5.73 5.73
CA GLU A 6 -16.59 5.17 4.70
C GLU A 6 -15.42 6.13 4.45
N LEU A 7 -14.19 5.61 4.46
CA LEU A 7 -12.96 6.37 4.15
C LEU A 7 -12.58 6.26 2.68
N GLY A 8 -12.90 5.14 2.04
CA GLY A 8 -12.61 4.93 0.64
C GLY A 8 -12.97 3.53 0.17
N ALA A 9 -13.07 3.39 -1.15
CA ALA A 9 -13.30 2.12 -1.81
C ALA A 9 -12.21 1.88 -2.86
N GLY A 10 -11.47 0.78 -2.69
CA GLY A 10 -10.52 0.28 -3.67
C GLY A 10 -11.10 -0.85 -4.52
N ALA A 11 -10.31 -1.34 -5.48
CA ALA A 11 -10.74 -2.43 -6.36
C ALA A 11 -11.06 -3.74 -5.60
N MET A 12 -10.35 -4.00 -4.50
CA MET A 12 -10.43 -5.26 -3.76
C MET A 12 -10.96 -5.13 -2.33
N ALA A 13 -11.20 -3.91 -1.83
CA ALA A 13 -11.69 -3.71 -0.46
C ALA A 13 -12.33 -2.33 -0.29
N LYS A 14 -13.19 -2.22 0.72
CA LYS A 14 -13.69 -0.95 1.25
C LYS A 14 -13.05 -0.67 2.60
N VAL A 15 -12.71 0.59 2.87
CA VAL A 15 -12.13 1.01 4.14
C VAL A 15 -13.12 1.90 4.87
N TYR A 16 -13.35 1.60 6.13
CA TYR A 16 -14.25 2.35 7.01
C TYR A 16 -13.50 2.92 8.21
N LYS A 17 -13.85 4.14 8.59
CA LYS A 17 -13.55 4.65 9.92
C LYS A 17 -14.49 4.00 10.92
N ALA A 18 -13.97 3.48 12.01
CA ALA A 18 -14.77 2.84 13.04
C ALA A 18 -14.22 3.15 14.44
N LYS A 19 -15.06 2.96 15.46
CA LYS A 19 -14.67 2.99 16.85
C LYS A 19 -14.58 1.59 17.41
N GLN A 20 -13.42 1.21 17.93
CA GLN A 20 -13.26 0.02 18.74
C GLN A 20 -13.80 0.31 20.15
N VAL A 21 -15.05 -0.08 20.38
CA VAL A 21 -15.84 0.38 21.54
C VAL A 21 -15.17 0.04 22.87
N ARG A 22 -14.67 -1.21 23.02
CA ARG A 22 -14.07 -1.70 24.28
C ARG A 22 -12.79 -0.95 24.66
N LEU A 23 -11.99 -0.52 23.69
CA LEU A 23 -10.74 0.21 23.91
C LEU A 23 -10.92 1.73 23.71
N ASN A 24 -12.13 2.18 23.37
CA ASN A 24 -12.49 3.60 23.15
C ASN A 24 -11.55 4.33 22.18
N ARG A 25 -11.06 3.65 21.14
CA ARG A 25 -10.16 4.23 20.12
C ARG A 25 -10.77 4.20 18.72
N GLU A 26 -10.35 5.13 17.88
CA GLU A 26 -10.65 5.12 16.45
C GLU A 26 -9.72 4.15 15.72
N VAL A 27 -10.27 3.44 14.73
CA VAL A 27 -9.56 2.47 13.90
C VAL A 27 -10.03 2.61 12.46
N ALA A 28 -9.20 2.16 11.52
CA ALA A 28 -9.63 1.90 10.15
C ALA A 28 -9.92 0.40 10.00
N ILE A 29 -11.00 0.07 9.32
CA ILE A 29 -11.42 -1.31 9.05
C ILE A 29 -11.50 -1.50 7.55
N LYS A 30 -10.61 -2.35 7.01
CA LYS A 30 -10.62 -2.78 5.61
C LYS A 30 -11.47 -4.04 5.50
N VAL A 31 -12.51 -3.99 4.68
CA VAL A 31 -13.49 -5.08 4.53
C VAL A 31 -13.38 -5.70 3.15
N LEU A 32 -13.25 -7.02 3.09
CA LEU A 32 -13.28 -7.77 1.83
C LEU A 32 -14.70 -7.75 1.25
N PRO A 33 -14.91 -7.32 -0.01
CA PRO A 33 -16.22 -7.31 -0.62
C PRO A 33 -16.82 -8.71 -0.72
N LYS A 34 -18.13 -8.82 -0.51
CA LYS A 34 -18.87 -10.10 -0.52
C LYS A 34 -18.64 -10.95 -1.77
N LYS A 35 -18.44 -10.33 -2.93
CA LYS A 35 -18.12 -11.05 -4.19
C LYS A 35 -16.81 -11.84 -4.14
N TYR A 36 -15.91 -11.54 -3.21
CA TYR A 36 -14.65 -12.24 -3.02
C TYR A 36 -14.66 -13.15 -1.80
N SER A 37 -15.65 -13.03 -0.90
CA SER A 37 -15.74 -13.83 0.34
C SER A 37 -16.10 -15.30 0.10
N GLN A 38 -16.42 -15.68 -1.12
CA GLN A 38 -16.66 -17.09 -1.51
C GLN A 38 -15.46 -17.71 -2.25
N ASN A 39 -14.40 -16.94 -2.47
CA ASN A 39 -13.20 -17.44 -3.15
C ASN A 39 -12.05 -17.62 -2.15
N ALA A 40 -11.69 -18.87 -1.89
CA ALA A 40 -10.66 -19.24 -0.92
C ALA A 40 -9.31 -18.54 -1.16
N GLN A 41 -8.91 -18.33 -2.43
CA GLN A 41 -7.65 -17.66 -2.76
C GLN A 41 -7.67 -16.17 -2.35
N PHE A 42 -8.80 -15.48 -2.50
CA PHE A 42 -8.92 -14.08 -2.06
C PHE A 42 -8.91 -13.97 -0.54
N ILE A 43 -9.58 -14.90 0.16
CA ILE A 43 -9.59 -14.96 1.63
C ILE A 43 -8.16 -15.21 2.14
N GLU A 44 -7.47 -16.18 1.58
CA GLU A 44 -6.10 -16.52 1.99
C GLU A 44 -5.14 -15.34 1.78
N ARG A 45 -5.21 -14.66 0.63
CA ARG A 45 -4.43 -13.43 0.38
C ARG A 45 -4.75 -12.33 1.38
N PHE A 46 -6.03 -12.14 1.71
CA PHE A 46 -6.45 -11.15 2.69
C PHE A 46 -5.87 -11.43 4.08
N TYR A 47 -5.88 -12.68 4.51
CA TYR A 47 -5.22 -13.09 5.77
C TYR A 47 -3.70 -13.00 5.70
N ALA A 48 -3.09 -13.32 4.57
CA ALA A 48 -1.64 -13.20 4.36
C ALA A 48 -1.19 -11.73 4.46
N GLU A 49 -1.95 -10.79 3.87
CA GLU A 49 -1.74 -9.35 4.02
C GLU A 49 -1.79 -8.92 5.49
N GLY A 50 -2.84 -9.33 6.22
CA GLY A 50 -2.97 -9.03 7.64
C GLY A 50 -1.81 -9.58 8.49
N ARG A 51 -1.39 -10.83 8.24
CA ARG A 51 -0.24 -11.44 8.92
C ARG A 51 1.08 -10.73 8.60
N ALA A 52 1.29 -10.32 7.36
CA ALA A 52 2.47 -9.57 6.96
C ALA A 52 2.51 -8.20 7.66
N ALA A 53 1.41 -7.46 7.63
CA ALA A 53 1.30 -6.16 8.29
C ALA A 53 1.48 -6.27 9.82
N ALA A 54 1.01 -7.35 10.44
CA ALA A 54 1.14 -7.58 11.89
C ALA A 54 2.59 -7.80 12.36
N GLN A 55 3.51 -8.17 11.46
CA GLN A 55 4.94 -8.33 11.77
C GLN A 55 5.68 -6.99 11.83
N LEU A 56 5.06 -5.92 11.33
CA LEU A 56 5.68 -4.61 11.20
C LEU A 56 5.24 -3.71 12.37
N ASN A 57 6.22 -3.23 13.12
CA ASN A 57 6.03 -2.24 14.18
C ASN A 57 7.05 -1.12 13.98
N HIS A 58 6.62 -0.05 13.33
CA HIS A 58 7.46 1.09 12.99
C HIS A 58 6.63 2.38 12.96
N PRO A 59 7.15 3.53 13.44
CA PRO A 59 6.39 4.78 13.49
C PRO A 59 5.86 5.23 12.11
N ASN A 60 6.59 4.91 11.05
CA ASN A 60 6.23 5.29 9.68
C ASN A 60 5.49 4.18 8.91
N ILE A 61 4.95 3.18 9.58
CA ILE A 61 4.08 2.15 8.99
C ILE A 61 2.72 2.19 9.70
N VAL A 62 1.63 2.09 8.94
CA VAL A 62 0.28 1.95 9.50
C VAL A 62 0.19 0.62 10.25
N GLN A 63 -0.04 0.70 11.57
CA GLN A 63 -0.04 -0.46 12.44
C GLN A 63 -1.25 -1.35 12.20
N ALA A 64 -1.03 -2.64 12.01
CA ALA A 64 -2.06 -3.67 12.02
C ALA A 64 -2.44 -4.02 13.48
N PHE A 65 -3.74 -4.15 13.73
CA PHE A 65 -4.23 -4.50 15.05
C PHE A 65 -4.87 -5.88 15.11
N ASP A 66 -5.62 -6.26 14.05
CA ASP A 66 -6.37 -7.50 14.03
C ASP A 66 -6.79 -7.89 12.62
N VAL A 67 -6.98 -9.18 12.38
CA VAL A 67 -7.62 -9.71 11.18
C VAL A 67 -8.61 -10.79 11.59
N ASP A 68 -9.89 -10.63 11.22
CA ASP A 68 -10.95 -11.51 11.70
C ASP A 68 -12.10 -11.59 10.68
N ASN A 69 -13.11 -12.38 10.99
CA ASN A 69 -14.34 -12.47 10.23
C ASN A 69 -15.58 -12.51 11.13
N THR A 70 -16.68 -12.04 10.60
CA THR A 70 -18.02 -12.20 11.19
C THR A 70 -18.94 -12.80 10.14
N GLY A 71 -19.27 -14.09 10.28
CA GLY A 71 -19.92 -14.85 9.22
C GLY A 71 -19.06 -14.86 7.94
N GLU A 72 -19.64 -14.44 6.82
CA GLU A 72 -18.95 -14.33 5.53
C GLU A 72 -18.22 -12.98 5.30
N THR A 73 -18.19 -12.10 6.31
CA THR A 73 -17.55 -10.79 6.19
C THR A 73 -16.17 -10.84 6.83
N TYR A 74 -15.13 -10.80 5.99
CA TYR A 74 -13.73 -10.76 6.39
C TYR A 74 -13.28 -9.31 6.51
N PHE A 75 -12.57 -8.97 7.58
CA PHE A 75 -12.11 -7.61 7.82
C PHE A 75 -10.75 -7.58 8.51
N PHE A 76 -10.03 -6.51 8.25
CA PHE A 76 -8.71 -6.21 8.80
C PHE A 76 -8.78 -4.88 9.54
N VAL A 77 -8.34 -4.87 10.79
CA VAL A 77 -8.37 -3.70 11.67
C VAL A 77 -6.99 -3.11 11.78
N MET A 78 -6.86 -1.83 11.52
CA MET A 78 -5.60 -1.11 11.50
C MET A 78 -5.73 0.27 12.13
N GLU A 79 -4.60 0.91 12.35
CA GLU A 79 -4.49 2.30 12.79
C GLU A 79 -5.32 3.21 11.87
N TYR A 80 -6.14 4.06 12.48
CA TYR A 80 -6.74 5.18 11.77
C TYR A 80 -5.77 6.35 11.77
N VAL A 81 -5.29 6.71 10.60
CA VAL A 81 -4.40 7.86 10.41
C VAL A 81 -5.26 9.09 10.13
N ALA A 82 -5.33 10.00 11.09
CA ALA A 82 -5.99 11.29 10.92
C ALA A 82 -5.05 12.23 10.17
N GLY A 83 -5.35 12.48 8.89
CA GLY A 83 -4.48 13.28 8.04
C GLY A 83 -4.92 13.24 6.58
N ARG A 84 -3.96 13.38 5.68
CA ARG A 84 -4.15 13.37 4.23
C ARG A 84 -3.13 12.45 3.57
N THR A 85 -3.33 12.11 2.31
CA THR A 85 -2.34 11.39 1.51
C THR A 85 -1.46 12.36 0.72
N VAL A 86 -0.26 11.92 0.36
CA VAL A 86 0.59 12.64 -0.60
C VAL A 86 -0.14 12.86 -1.92
N HIS A 87 -1.02 11.93 -2.30
CA HIS A 87 -1.86 12.10 -3.49
C HIS A 87 -2.81 13.29 -3.36
N ASP A 88 -3.46 13.47 -2.21
CA ASP A 88 -4.37 14.59 -1.97
C ASP A 88 -3.62 15.92 -2.08
N ASP A 89 -2.42 16.00 -1.52
CA ASP A 89 -1.57 17.19 -1.61
C ASP A 89 -1.16 17.51 -3.07
N ILE A 90 -0.76 16.48 -3.84
CA ILE A 90 -0.44 16.68 -5.28
C ILE A 90 -1.68 17.17 -6.03
N GLN A 91 -2.86 16.64 -5.75
CA GLN A 91 -4.10 17.11 -6.39
C GLN A 91 -4.44 18.55 -6.00
N ALA A 92 -4.20 18.95 -4.75
CA ALA A 92 -4.49 20.30 -4.25
C ALA A 92 -3.45 21.35 -4.68
N HIS A 93 -2.15 21.01 -4.59
CA HIS A 93 -1.04 21.96 -4.72
C HIS A 93 -0.19 21.73 -5.98
N LYS A 94 -0.49 20.71 -6.77
CA LYS A 94 0.20 20.24 -7.97
C LYS A 94 1.57 19.62 -7.73
N ARG A 95 2.40 20.14 -6.83
CA ARG A 95 3.73 19.59 -6.50
C ARG A 95 4.19 20.02 -5.11
N TYR A 96 5.16 19.28 -4.58
CA TYR A 96 5.89 19.61 -3.36
C TYR A 96 7.13 20.46 -3.66
N VAL A 97 7.57 21.23 -2.67
CA VAL A 97 8.93 21.77 -2.64
C VAL A 97 9.91 20.62 -2.37
N GLU A 98 11.10 20.67 -2.99
CA GLU A 98 12.06 19.57 -2.98
C GLU A 98 12.44 19.13 -1.55
N GLY A 99 12.65 20.08 -0.61
CA GLY A 99 12.98 19.76 0.78
C GLY A 99 11.89 18.96 1.48
N GLU A 100 10.62 19.39 1.35
CA GLU A 100 9.48 18.68 1.93
C GLU A 100 9.31 17.28 1.32
N ALA A 101 9.50 17.16 0.00
CA ALA A 101 9.44 15.88 -0.67
C ALA A 101 10.50 14.90 -0.17
N ILE A 102 11.73 15.39 0.06
CA ILE A 102 12.85 14.60 0.59
C ILE A 102 12.55 14.15 2.02
N ASP A 103 12.05 15.03 2.89
CA ASP A 103 11.70 14.69 4.28
C ASP A 103 10.63 13.59 4.35
N ILE A 104 9.65 13.63 3.45
CA ILE A 104 8.63 12.58 3.33
C ILE A 104 9.26 11.27 2.84
N VAL A 105 10.09 11.33 1.80
CA VAL A 105 10.71 10.15 1.19
C VAL A 105 11.68 9.46 2.16
N ILE A 106 12.41 10.21 3.00
CA ILE A 106 13.26 9.64 4.05
C ILE A 106 12.42 8.78 5.01
N GLN A 107 11.30 9.30 5.50
CA GLN A 107 10.43 8.55 6.41
C GLN A 107 9.82 7.30 5.74
N VAL A 108 9.47 7.38 4.45
CA VAL A 108 9.01 6.20 3.69
C VAL A 108 10.15 5.20 3.50
N ALA A 109 11.38 5.65 3.24
CA ALA A 109 12.54 4.78 3.10
C ALA A 109 12.85 4.02 4.41
N GLU A 110 12.76 4.68 5.56
CA GLU A 110 12.90 4.06 6.89
C GLU A 110 11.82 2.99 7.13
N ALA A 111 10.57 3.27 6.72
CA ALA A 111 9.48 2.29 6.76
C ALA A 111 9.78 1.07 5.89
N LEU A 112 10.28 1.29 4.66
CA LEU A 112 10.64 0.22 3.74
C LEU A 112 11.85 -0.59 4.24
N GLU A 113 12.88 0.07 4.78
CA GLU A 113 14.02 -0.59 5.41
C GLU A 113 13.56 -1.56 6.50
N HIS A 114 12.65 -1.10 7.39
CA HIS A 114 12.06 -1.96 8.41
C HIS A 114 11.32 -3.15 7.82
N ALA A 115 10.48 -2.96 6.80
CA ALA A 115 9.77 -4.05 6.13
C ALA A 115 10.75 -5.03 5.46
N HIS A 116 11.74 -4.52 4.76
CA HIS A 116 12.77 -5.32 4.07
C HIS A 116 13.61 -6.14 5.06
N SER A 117 13.95 -5.58 6.23
CA SER A 117 14.65 -6.31 7.30
C SER A 117 13.85 -7.49 7.85
N LYS A 118 12.51 -7.50 7.67
CA LYS A 118 11.59 -8.60 7.99
C LYS A 118 11.33 -9.51 6.79
N GLY A 119 12.01 -9.29 5.67
CA GLY A 119 11.84 -10.05 4.44
C GLY A 119 10.53 -9.75 3.69
N LEU A 120 9.89 -8.61 3.95
CA LEU A 120 8.64 -8.19 3.31
C LEU A 120 8.90 -7.11 2.27
N ILE A 121 8.37 -7.28 1.07
CA ILE A 121 8.41 -6.29 -0.01
C ILE A 121 7.01 -5.71 -0.17
N HIS A 122 6.89 -4.38 -0.20
CA HIS A 122 5.60 -3.66 -0.25
C HIS A 122 4.90 -3.80 -1.60
N ARG A 123 5.63 -3.62 -2.72
CA ARG A 123 5.20 -3.84 -4.11
C ARG A 123 4.17 -2.84 -4.67
N ASP A 124 3.70 -1.87 -3.88
CA ASP A 124 2.74 -0.85 -4.33
C ASP A 124 2.99 0.52 -3.65
N VAL A 125 4.26 0.95 -3.58
CA VAL A 125 4.62 2.28 -3.07
C VAL A 125 4.13 3.34 -4.07
N LYS A 126 3.30 4.26 -3.59
CA LYS A 126 2.69 5.33 -4.40
C LYS A 126 2.12 6.44 -3.53
N PRO A 127 1.86 7.65 -4.08
CA PRO A 127 1.32 8.78 -3.32
C PRO A 127 0.03 8.49 -2.52
N LYS A 128 -0.84 7.61 -3.01
CA LYS A 128 -2.08 7.21 -2.31
C LYS A 128 -1.84 6.38 -1.05
N ASN A 129 -0.71 5.68 -1.00
CA ASN A 129 -0.34 4.81 0.13
C ASN A 129 0.61 5.50 1.11
N VAL A 130 0.99 6.76 0.87
CA VAL A 130 1.78 7.59 1.78
C VAL A 130 0.85 8.60 2.44
N MET A 131 0.61 8.43 3.73
CA MET A 131 -0.25 9.30 4.54
C MET A 131 0.60 10.22 5.40
N ILE A 132 0.10 11.42 5.67
CA ILE A 132 0.74 12.42 6.52
C ILE A 132 -0.25 12.80 7.60
N THR A 133 0.12 12.60 8.87
CA THR A 133 -0.71 13.00 10.01
C THR A 133 -0.76 14.51 10.15
N HIS A 134 -1.65 15.02 11.01
CA HIS A 134 -1.72 16.46 11.30
C HIS A 134 -0.44 16.98 11.97
N GLU A 135 0.33 16.10 12.61
CA GLU A 135 1.61 16.42 13.26
C GLU A 135 2.81 16.30 12.30
N GLY A 136 2.57 15.97 11.02
CA GLY A 136 3.62 15.83 10.00
C GLY A 136 4.34 14.47 9.98
N VAL A 137 3.85 13.48 10.75
CA VAL A 137 4.41 12.11 10.70
C VAL A 137 3.92 11.40 9.44
N VAL A 138 4.85 10.85 8.69
CA VAL A 138 4.54 10.07 7.48
C VAL A 138 4.26 8.62 7.86
N LYS A 139 3.22 8.03 7.27
CA LYS A 139 2.85 6.64 7.47
C LYS A 139 2.60 5.94 6.14
N LEU A 140 3.37 4.88 5.88
CA LEU A 140 3.18 3.99 4.73
C LEU A 140 2.04 3.02 5.03
N ALA A 141 1.04 3.01 4.17
CA ALA A 141 -0.19 2.24 4.30
C ALA A 141 -0.32 1.21 3.18
N ASP A 142 -1.26 0.29 3.35
CA ASP A 142 -1.72 -0.67 2.34
C ASP A 142 -0.67 -1.69 1.89
N MET A 143 -0.38 -2.64 2.79
CA MET A 143 0.45 -3.82 2.49
C MET A 143 -0.26 -4.85 1.59
N GLY A 144 -1.29 -4.43 0.82
CA GLY A 144 -2.20 -5.30 0.05
C GLY A 144 -1.56 -6.14 -1.05
N LEU A 145 -0.35 -5.76 -1.49
CA LEU A 145 0.46 -6.54 -2.40
C LEU A 145 1.75 -7.04 -1.76
N ALA A 146 1.93 -6.79 -0.45
CA ALA A 146 3.14 -7.21 0.25
C ALA A 146 3.29 -8.73 0.24
N ARG A 147 4.51 -9.17 0.00
CA ARG A 147 4.86 -10.59 -0.05
C ARG A 147 6.19 -10.81 0.66
N ALA A 148 6.27 -11.91 1.43
CA ALA A 148 7.54 -12.37 1.94
C ALA A 148 8.45 -12.85 0.81
N VAL A 149 9.72 -12.49 0.85
CA VAL A 149 10.73 -12.95 -0.13
C VAL A 149 10.83 -14.48 -0.14
N SER A 150 10.59 -15.12 1.01
CA SER A 150 10.61 -16.58 1.16
C SER A 150 9.39 -17.31 0.58
N ASP A 151 8.33 -16.60 0.21
CA ASP A 151 7.08 -17.20 -0.30
C ASP A 151 7.21 -17.56 -1.79
N LYS A 152 7.90 -18.66 -2.05
CA LYS A 152 8.15 -19.17 -3.41
C LYS A 152 6.89 -19.66 -4.12
N GLU A 153 5.91 -20.20 -3.38
CA GLU A 153 4.66 -20.69 -3.97
C GLU A 153 3.83 -19.54 -4.51
N ALA A 154 3.66 -18.47 -3.73
CA ALA A 154 3.00 -17.25 -4.20
C ALA A 154 3.76 -16.62 -5.36
N ALA A 155 5.11 -16.63 -5.34
CA ALA A 155 5.95 -16.12 -6.42
C ALA A 155 5.69 -16.84 -7.75
N GLU A 156 5.68 -18.17 -7.74
CA GLU A 156 5.43 -18.97 -8.95
C GLU A 156 3.98 -18.82 -9.43
N ALA A 157 2.99 -18.69 -8.54
CA ALA A 157 1.59 -18.44 -8.92
C ALA A 157 1.37 -17.06 -9.56
N GLU A 158 2.24 -16.08 -9.29
CA GLU A 158 2.21 -14.73 -9.84
C GLU A 158 3.07 -14.54 -11.09
N LYS A 159 3.90 -15.53 -11.43
CA LYS A 159 4.81 -15.48 -12.57
C LYS A 159 4.14 -15.05 -13.87
N GLY A 160 4.75 -14.11 -14.56
CA GLY A 160 4.23 -13.54 -15.81
C GLY A 160 3.04 -12.61 -15.64
N LYS A 161 2.65 -12.27 -14.38
CA LYS A 161 1.57 -11.32 -14.12
C LYS A 161 2.15 -10.04 -13.52
N ALA A 162 1.72 -8.89 -14.02
CA ALA A 162 2.07 -7.58 -13.46
C ALA A 162 1.10 -7.22 -12.33
N PHE A 163 1.64 -6.99 -11.11
CA PHE A 163 0.90 -6.49 -9.96
C PHE A 163 1.47 -5.17 -9.50
N GLY A 164 0.63 -4.16 -9.35
CA GLY A 164 1.00 -2.82 -8.92
C GLY A 164 0.23 -1.74 -9.67
N THR A 165 0.53 -0.49 -9.36
CA THR A 165 -0.07 0.67 -10.02
C THR A 165 0.79 1.08 -11.21
N PRO A 166 0.27 1.13 -12.45
CA PRO A 166 1.06 1.28 -13.67
C PRO A 166 2.05 2.44 -13.69
N TYR A 167 1.75 3.54 -13.01
CA TYR A 167 2.59 4.75 -13.00
C TYR A 167 3.83 4.66 -12.10
N TYR A 168 3.91 3.66 -11.21
CA TYR A 168 4.97 3.51 -10.20
C TYR A 168 5.59 2.11 -10.19
N ILE A 169 5.07 1.20 -11.01
CA ILE A 169 5.45 -0.21 -11.03
C ILE A 169 6.88 -0.40 -11.56
N SER A 170 7.65 -1.25 -10.90
CA SER A 170 9.03 -1.53 -11.32
C SER A 170 9.11 -2.43 -12.57
N PRO A 171 10.21 -2.36 -13.35
CA PRO A 171 10.41 -3.20 -14.54
C PRO A 171 10.29 -4.70 -14.27
N GLU A 172 10.83 -5.20 -13.17
CA GLU A 172 10.77 -6.60 -12.78
C GLU A 172 9.33 -7.04 -12.44
N GLN A 173 8.53 -6.17 -11.79
CA GLN A 173 7.11 -6.42 -11.56
C GLN A 173 6.32 -6.49 -12.88
N ILE A 174 6.64 -5.62 -13.83
CA ILE A 174 6.00 -5.62 -15.17
C ILE A 174 6.30 -6.91 -15.91
N ARG A 175 7.54 -7.41 -15.83
CA ARG A 175 7.93 -8.69 -16.44
C ARG A 175 7.34 -9.90 -15.72
N GLY A 176 6.73 -9.70 -14.54
CA GLY A 176 6.22 -10.80 -13.71
C GLY A 176 7.33 -11.73 -13.25
N GLU A 177 8.47 -11.17 -12.88
CA GLU A 177 9.60 -11.94 -12.37
C GLU A 177 9.23 -12.62 -11.05
N VAL A 178 9.77 -13.80 -10.82
CA VAL A 178 9.50 -14.58 -9.58
C VAL A 178 10.21 -13.93 -8.40
N GLU A 179 11.46 -13.50 -8.60
CA GLU A 179 12.29 -12.90 -7.57
C GLU A 179 12.15 -11.36 -7.60
N ILE A 180 11.16 -10.85 -6.85
CA ILE A 180 10.99 -9.41 -6.63
C ILE A 180 11.50 -9.09 -5.23
N GLY A 181 12.49 -8.20 -5.17
CA GLY A 181 13.17 -7.80 -3.93
C GLY A 181 13.01 -6.32 -3.60
N PRO A 182 13.75 -5.82 -2.58
CA PRO A 182 13.77 -4.43 -2.17
C PRO A 182 13.93 -3.40 -3.29
N PRO A 183 14.71 -3.63 -4.37
CA PRO A 183 14.85 -2.68 -5.46
C PRO A 183 13.53 -2.26 -6.11
N ALA A 184 12.51 -3.15 -6.12
CA ALA A 184 11.19 -2.82 -6.69
C ALA A 184 10.51 -1.68 -5.91
N ASP A 185 10.59 -1.70 -4.58
CA ASP A 185 10.03 -0.63 -3.73
C ASP A 185 10.83 0.67 -3.88
N ILE A 186 12.16 0.58 -4.01
CA ILE A 186 13.03 1.75 -4.22
C ILE A 186 12.72 2.41 -5.57
N TYR A 187 12.49 1.62 -6.62
CA TYR A 187 12.05 2.14 -7.92
C TYR A 187 10.71 2.89 -7.78
N SER A 188 9.73 2.28 -7.12
CA SER A 188 8.41 2.86 -6.91
C SER A 188 8.47 4.14 -6.05
N LEU A 189 9.36 4.17 -5.04
CA LEU A 189 9.64 5.36 -4.23
C LEU A 189 10.26 6.48 -5.07
N GLY A 190 11.22 6.16 -5.96
CA GLY A 190 11.79 7.12 -6.91
C GLY A 190 10.74 7.70 -7.87
N ALA A 191 9.86 6.87 -8.41
CA ALA A 191 8.74 7.31 -9.25
C ALA A 191 7.74 8.18 -8.46
N THR A 192 7.53 7.87 -7.17
CA THR A 192 6.70 8.68 -6.26
C THR A 192 7.33 10.05 -6.02
N LEU A 193 8.64 10.11 -5.70
CA LEU A 193 9.38 11.37 -5.54
C LEU A 193 9.33 12.22 -6.80
N TYR A 194 9.55 11.61 -7.96
CA TYR A 194 9.43 12.32 -9.24
C TYR A 194 8.05 12.98 -9.38
N HIS A 195 6.98 12.24 -9.11
CA HIS A 195 5.62 12.78 -9.15
C HIS A 195 5.41 13.91 -8.11
N MET A 196 5.96 13.78 -6.92
CA MET A 196 5.86 14.81 -5.87
C MET A 196 6.49 16.14 -6.30
N VAL A 197 7.69 16.12 -6.87
CA VAL A 197 8.44 17.34 -7.21
C VAL A 197 8.07 17.95 -8.55
N THR A 198 7.58 17.14 -9.50
CA THR A 198 7.20 17.62 -10.84
C THR A 198 5.70 17.90 -10.98
N GLY A 199 4.87 17.27 -10.14
CA GLY A 199 3.41 17.27 -10.27
C GLY A 199 2.89 16.36 -11.39
N SER A 200 3.75 15.57 -12.02
CA SER A 200 3.43 14.66 -13.12
C SER A 200 4.06 13.30 -12.88
N VAL A 201 3.39 12.22 -13.31
CA VAL A 201 3.98 10.87 -13.25
C VAL A 201 5.17 10.75 -14.22
N PRO A 202 6.17 9.88 -13.94
CA PRO A 202 7.34 9.72 -14.81
C PRO A 202 6.97 9.37 -16.26
N TYR A 203 5.95 8.54 -16.42
CA TYR A 203 5.49 8.10 -17.73
C TYR A 203 3.97 8.17 -17.84
N GLU A 204 3.49 8.76 -18.93
CA GLU A 204 2.09 8.80 -19.30
C GLU A 204 1.82 7.90 -20.51
N GLY A 205 0.58 7.43 -20.66
CA GLY A 205 0.18 6.58 -21.77
C GLY A 205 -1.32 6.51 -21.95
N LYS A 206 -1.76 6.12 -23.13
CA LYS A 206 -3.18 6.00 -23.49
C LYS A 206 -3.92 4.90 -22.70
N ASN A 207 -3.18 3.97 -22.14
CA ASN A 207 -3.69 2.85 -21.33
C ASN A 207 -2.57 2.32 -20.42
N PRO A 208 -2.90 1.48 -19.41
CA PRO A 208 -1.93 0.88 -18.49
C PRO A 208 -0.76 0.18 -19.17
N SER A 209 -0.99 -0.59 -20.23
CA SER A 209 0.07 -1.29 -20.96
C SER A 209 1.06 -0.33 -21.62
N ALA A 210 0.60 0.80 -22.16
CA ALA A 210 1.47 1.80 -22.77
C ALA A 210 2.37 2.49 -21.71
N VAL A 211 1.85 2.71 -20.50
CA VAL A 211 2.64 3.22 -19.37
C VAL A 211 3.69 2.20 -18.95
N MET A 212 3.28 0.96 -18.70
CA MET A 212 4.20 -0.12 -18.31
C MET A 212 5.32 -0.35 -19.34
N HIS A 213 5.01 -0.28 -20.63
CA HIS A 213 6.02 -0.39 -21.69
C HIS A 213 7.11 0.70 -21.62
N LYS A 214 6.76 1.90 -21.15
CA LYS A 214 7.72 3.00 -20.98
C LYS A 214 8.65 2.79 -19.78
N HIS A 215 8.19 2.12 -18.72
CA HIS A 215 9.03 1.71 -17.60
C HIS A 215 10.07 0.64 -17.99
N LEU A 216 9.85 -0.10 -19.07
CA LEU A 216 10.75 -1.16 -19.55
C LEU A 216 11.87 -0.65 -20.48
N LYS A 217 11.80 0.60 -20.94
CA LYS A 217 12.76 1.24 -21.83
C LYS A 217 13.77 2.11 -21.10
#